data_9cf6b15179e10381d463efafe937baaa
#
_entry.id   9cf6b15179e10381d463efafe937baaa
#
_cell.length_a   1.000
_cell.length_b   1.000
_cell.length_c   1.000
_cell.angle_alpha   90.00
_cell.angle_beta   90.00
_cell.angle_gamma   90.00
#
_symmetry.space_group_name_H-M   'P 1'
#
loop_
_entity.id
_entity.type
_entity.pdbx_description
1 polymer ?
#
loop_
_entity_poly.entity_id
_entity_poly.type
_entity_poly.pdbx_seq_one_letter_code
_entity_poly.pdbx_strand_id
1 'polypeptide(L)'
;VMPGLIDTHLHFSGNLTDDDNDWVIESVAQKQACAVKQSYDCLTHGLTTVCEIGRNGIAIRDLVNMGVMKGPRIYATGLGFCRTAGHGDSHHLPLQVSKDSHPWGDQVDGPWELRHAVRLRLRENPDAIKIWATGGGIWRWDSGCKQLMSTEEIKAVADECKITGIPLWSHSYNSVSAAYDSVRFGAEQLIHGFELDDKTMEL
;
A
#
# COMPACT_ATOMS: atom_id res chain seq x y z
N VAL A 1 -11.77 -6.54 30.19
CA VAL A 1 -12.24 -5.89 28.95
C VAL A 1 -11.16 -4.89 28.54
N MET A 2 -10.77 -4.88 27.28
CA MET A 2 -9.78 -3.96 26.70
C MET A 2 -10.32 -3.38 25.39
N PRO A 3 -9.83 -2.22 24.92
CA PRO A 3 -10.13 -1.75 23.57
C PRO A 3 -9.67 -2.77 22.52
N GLY A 4 -10.34 -2.77 21.36
CA GLY A 4 -9.89 -3.57 20.24
C GLY A 4 -8.52 -3.12 19.72
N LEU A 5 -7.75 -4.05 19.22
CA LEU A 5 -6.45 -3.77 18.64
C LEU A 5 -6.59 -3.05 17.28
N ILE A 6 -5.61 -2.23 16.96
CA ILE A 6 -5.50 -1.51 15.68
C ILE A 6 -4.22 -1.96 14.99
N ASP A 7 -4.34 -2.40 13.74
CA ASP A 7 -3.20 -2.66 12.87
C ASP A 7 -3.15 -1.57 11.79
N THR A 8 -2.06 -0.84 11.74
CA THR A 8 -1.88 0.30 10.83
C THR A 8 -1.23 -0.07 9.50
N HIS A 9 -0.89 -1.34 9.27
CA HIS A 9 -0.29 -1.80 8.03
C HIS A 9 -0.44 -3.30 7.81
N LEU A 10 -1.41 -3.70 7.03
CA LEU A 10 -1.57 -5.09 6.59
C LEU A 10 -2.01 -5.19 5.12
N HIS A 11 -2.04 -6.42 4.63
CA HIS A 11 -2.44 -6.74 3.25
C HIS A 11 -3.43 -7.91 3.23
N PHE A 12 -4.62 -7.68 2.70
CA PHE A 12 -5.55 -8.76 2.35
C PHE A 12 -5.20 -9.29 0.95
N SER A 13 -4.02 -9.90 0.83
CA SER A 13 -3.50 -10.41 -0.46
C SER A 13 -4.33 -11.56 -1.02
N GLY A 14 -4.97 -12.30 -0.14
CA GLY A 14 -5.82 -13.43 -0.56
C GLY A 14 -5.04 -14.70 -0.88
N ASN A 15 -3.74 -14.74 -0.62
CA ASN A 15 -2.92 -15.92 -0.84
C ASN A 15 -3.29 -17.02 0.16
N LEU A 16 -3.26 -18.27 -0.31
CA LEU A 16 -3.45 -19.47 0.52
C LEU A 16 -2.19 -19.87 1.26
N THR A 17 -1.02 -19.58 0.70
CA THR A 17 0.29 -19.90 1.25
C THR A 17 1.22 -18.68 1.19
N ASP A 18 2.45 -18.86 1.68
CA ASP A 18 3.52 -17.85 1.59
C ASP A 18 4.33 -17.95 0.28
N ASP A 19 3.85 -18.73 -0.71
CA ASP A 19 4.49 -18.82 -2.02
C ASP A 19 4.00 -17.69 -2.94
N ASP A 20 4.91 -16.84 -3.38
CA ASP A 20 4.61 -15.73 -4.29
C ASP A 20 4.05 -16.18 -5.65
N ASN A 21 4.27 -17.44 -6.04
CA ASN A 21 3.69 -18.00 -7.25
C ASN A 21 2.17 -18.16 -7.16
N ASP A 22 1.60 -18.27 -5.97
CA ASP A 22 0.15 -18.32 -5.76
C ASP A 22 -0.55 -17.10 -6.35
N TRP A 23 0.13 -15.94 -6.37
CA TRP A 23 -0.42 -14.72 -6.98
C TRP A 23 -0.74 -14.88 -8.47
N VAL A 24 -0.09 -15.82 -9.13
CA VAL A 24 -0.26 -16.10 -10.57
C VAL A 24 -1.14 -17.30 -10.82
N ILE A 25 -1.02 -18.32 -9.98
CA ILE A 25 -1.65 -19.64 -10.17
C ILE A 25 -3.12 -19.62 -9.71
N GLU A 26 -3.40 -18.94 -8.60
CA GLU A 26 -4.74 -18.89 -8.04
C GLU A 26 -5.69 -18.02 -8.87
N SER A 27 -6.93 -18.49 -9.01
CA SER A 27 -7.97 -17.70 -9.66
C SER A 27 -8.32 -16.44 -8.84
N VAL A 28 -8.77 -15.39 -9.51
CA VAL A 28 -9.24 -14.16 -8.85
C VAL A 28 -10.31 -14.46 -7.80
N ALA A 29 -11.23 -15.39 -8.09
CA ALA A 29 -12.29 -15.76 -7.16
C ALA A 29 -11.76 -16.42 -5.88
N GLN A 30 -10.74 -17.28 -5.99
CA GLN A 30 -10.08 -17.90 -4.83
C GLN A 30 -9.39 -16.81 -3.99
N LYS A 31 -8.58 -15.95 -4.61
CA LYS A 31 -7.91 -14.85 -3.90
C LYS A 31 -8.89 -13.94 -3.17
N GLN A 32 -9.99 -13.58 -3.82
CA GLN A 32 -11.02 -12.75 -3.19
C GLN A 32 -11.70 -13.45 -2.00
N ALA A 33 -12.05 -14.74 -2.14
CA ALA A 33 -12.62 -15.51 -1.04
C ALA A 33 -11.65 -15.62 0.16
N CYS A 34 -10.36 -15.84 -0.10
CA CYS A 34 -9.32 -15.88 0.93
C CYS A 34 -9.12 -14.51 1.59
N ALA A 35 -9.13 -13.42 0.84
CA ALA A 35 -9.02 -12.06 1.37
C ALA A 35 -10.21 -11.71 2.30
N VAL A 36 -11.42 -12.14 1.95
CA VAL A 36 -12.61 -12.03 2.83
C VAL A 36 -12.40 -12.78 4.14
N LYS A 37 -11.87 -14.01 4.06
CA LYS A 37 -11.53 -14.80 5.25
C LYS A 37 -10.47 -14.11 6.10
N GLN A 38 -9.39 -13.59 5.50
CA GLN A 38 -8.33 -12.86 6.20
C GLN A 38 -8.88 -11.66 6.97
N SER A 39 -9.79 -10.90 6.38
CA SER A 39 -10.48 -9.79 7.07
C SER A 39 -11.29 -10.27 8.27
N TYR A 40 -12.03 -11.36 8.15
CA TYR A 40 -12.77 -11.94 9.28
C TYR A 40 -11.85 -12.48 10.36
N ASP A 41 -10.74 -13.11 9.99
CA ASP A 41 -9.74 -13.61 10.93
C ASP A 41 -9.14 -12.46 11.75
N CYS A 42 -8.84 -11.31 11.14
CA CYS A 42 -8.41 -10.11 11.88
C CYS A 42 -9.39 -9.77 13.02
N LEU A 43 -10.68 -9.70 12.70
CA LEU A 43 -11.71 -9.39 13.71
C LEU A 43 -11.76 -10.43 14.83
N THR A 44 -11.69 -11.72 14.49
CA THR A 44 -11.77 -12.82 15.50
C THR A 44 -10.51 -12.90 16.37
N HIS A 45 -9.37 -12.35 15.91
CA HIS A 45 -8.14 -12.24 16.69
C HIS A 45 -8.02 -10.89 17.45
N GLY A 46 -9.10 -10.09 17.45
CA GLY A 46 -9.17 -8.86 18.25
C GLY A 46 -8.73 -7.59 17.53
N LEU A 47 -8.37 -7.66 16.25
CA LEU A 47 -8.12 -6.50 15.40
C LEU A 47 -9.45 -5.89 14.98
N THR A 48 -9.83 -4.78 15.59
CA THR A 48 -11.13 -4.11 15.33
C THR A 48 -11.03 -2.96 14.35
N THR A 49 -9.81 -2.49 14.06
CA THR A 49 -9.51 -1.47 13.05
C THR A 49 -8.22 -1.83 12.33
N VAL A 50 -8.20 -1.70 11.01
CA VAL A 50 -7.03 -2.00 10.19
C VAL A 50 -6.83 -0.98 9.09
N CYS A 51 -5.57 -0.72 8.72
CA CYS A 51 -5.18 0.01 7.51
C CYS A 51 -4.70 -1.01 6.48
N GLU A 52 -5.47 -1.18 5.44
CA GLU A 52 -5.24 -2.18 4.40
C GLU A 52 -4.67 -1.54 3.14
N ILE A 53 -3.59 -2.12 2.64
CA ILE A 53 -2.91 -1.67 1.43
C ILE A 53 -2.92 -2.83 0.45
N GLY A 54 -3.79 -2.77 -0.54
CA GLY A 54 -3.86 -3.82 -1.52
C GLY A 54 -5.11 -3.83 -2.38
N ARG A 55 -5.11 -4.76 -3.30
CA ARG A 55 -6.12 -4.91 -4.34
C ARG A 55 -7.54 -5.13 -3.81
N ASN A 56 -7.66 -5.80 -2.68
CA ASN A 56 -8.95 -6.29 -2.18
C ASN A 56 -9.59 -5.36 -1.13
N GLY A 57 -8.81 -4.47 -0.51
CA GLY A 57 -9.20 -3.71 0.68
C GLY A 57 -10.42 -2.84 0.49
N ILE A 58 -10.50 -2.07 -0.60
CA ILE A 58 -11.64 -1.17 -0.88
C ILE A 58 -12.93 -1.97 -0.98
N ALA A 59 -12.93 -3.05 -1.74
CA ALA A 59 -14.14 -3.88 -1.91
C ALA A 59 -14.56 -4.54 -0.58
N ILE A 60 -13.62 -5.05 0.19
CA ILE A 60 -13.90 -5.67 1.50
C ILE A 60 -14.43 -4.63 2.49
N ARG A 61 -13.82 -3.44 2.55
CA ARG A 61 -14.30 -2.31 3.36
C ARG A 61 -15.77 -2.00 3.05
N ASP A 62 -16.10 -1.87 1.79
CA ASP A 62 -17.44 -1.52 1.36
C ASP A 62 -18.45 -2.61 1.74
N LEU A 63 -18.11 -3.89 1.57
CA LEU A 63 -18.95 -5.01 2.00
C LEU A 63 -19.17 -5.04 3.52
N VAL A 64 -18.14 -4.72 4.30
CA VAL A 64 -18.25 -4.59 5.77
C VAL A 64 -19.15 -3.43 6.14
N ASN A 65 -18.95 -2.25 5.52
CA ASN A 65 -19.75 -1.04 5.79
C ASN A 65 -21.23 -1.21 5.39
N MET A 66 -21.51 -1.99 4.35
CA MET A 66 -22.87 -2.33 3.93
C MET A 66 -23.51 -3.43 4.81
N GLY A 67 -22.77 -4.02 5.74
CA GLY A 67 -23.26 -5.11 6.59
C GLY A 67 -23.43 -6.46 5.85
N VAL A 68 -22.87 -6.60 4.66
CA VAL A 68 -22.92 -7.86 3.88
C VAL A 68 -22.04 -8.93 4.53
N MET A 69 -20.93 -8.51 5.14
CA MET A 69 -20.03 -9.40 5.87
C MET A 69 -19.56 -8.76 7.19
N LYS A 70 -19.10 -9.60 8.12
CA LYS A 70 -18.43 -9.15 9.35
C LYS A 70 -16.94 -8.98 9.09
N GLY A 71 -16.38 -7.89 9.61
CA GLY A 71 -14.96 -7.57 9.53
C GLY A 71 -14.61 -6.40 10.46
N PRO A 72 -13.34 -6.03 10.58
CA PRO A 72 -12.92 -4.83 11.30
C PRO A 72 -13.37 -3.56 10.58
N ARG A 73 -13.19 -2.41 11.21
CA ARG A 73 -13.20 -1.13 10.49
C ARG A 73 -11.96 -1.08 9.60
N ILE A 74 -12.13 -0.83 8.32
CA ILE A 74 -11.04 -0.87 7.34
C ILE A 74 -10.83 0.53 6.75
N TYR A 75 -9.59 0.99 6.76
CA TYR A 75 -9.11 2.11 5.95
C TYR A 75 -8.29 1.51 4.80
N ALA A 76 -8.74 1.70 3.56
CA ALA A 76 -8.20 1.02 2.40
C ALA A 76 -7.61 2.00 1.38
N THR A 77 -6.42 1.68 0.86
CA THR A 77 -5.74 2.50 -0.15
C THR A 77 -5.94 1.99 -1.58
N GLY A 78 -6.31 0.73 -1.75
CA GLY A 78 -6.11 0.04 -3.01
C GLY A 78 -4.62 -0.25 -3.24
N LEU A 79 -4.22 -0.56 -4.48
CA LEU A 79 -2.81 -0.79 -4.82
C LEU A 79 -1.99 0.50 -4.59
N GLY A 80 -0.87 0.37 -3.89
CA GLY A 80 0.09 1.45 -3.71
C GLY A 80 0.97 1.65 -4.96
N PHE A 81 1.37 2.88 -5.23
CA PHE A 81 2.22 3.19 -6.39
C PHE A 81 3.69 2.96 -6.07
N CYS A 82 4.38 2.28 -6.96
CA CYS A 82 5.83 2.11 -6.95
C CYS A 82 6.39 2.32 -8.36
N ARG A 83 7.70 2.54 -8.45
CA ARG A 83 8.37 2.51 -9.75
C ARG A 83 8.54 1.07 -10.25
N THR A 84 8.75 0.88 -11.56
CA THR A 84 9.25 -0.38 -12.11
C THR A 84 10.57 -0.78 -11.43
N ALA A 85 10.73 -2.05 -11.12
CA ALA A 85 11.81 -2.61 -10.30
C ALA A 85 11.85 -2.05 -8.86
N GLY A 86 10.71 -1.58 -8.34
CA GLY A 86 10.52 -1.17 -6.94
C GLY A 86 9.90 -2.26 -6.08
N HIS A 87 9.49 -1.87 -4.85
CA HIS A 87 8.97 -2.81 -3.85
C HIS A 87 7.69 -3.53 -4.27
N GLY A 88 6.81 -2.85 -5.01
CA GLY A 88 5.57 -3.42 -5.54
C GLY A 88 5.73 -4.06 -6.92
N ASP A 89 6.91 -4.54 -7.29
CA ASP A 89 7.19 -5.22 -8.55
C ASP A 89 7.85 -6.57 -8.28
N SER A 90 7.21 -7.67 -8.65
CA SER A 90 7.74 -9.03 -8.47
C SER A 90 8.81 -9.32 -9.53
N HIS A 91 10.07 -9.02 -9.22
CA HIS A 91 11.20 -9.04 -10.16
C HIS A 91 11.49 -10.42 -10.80
N HIS A 92 10.96 -11.50 -10.24
CA HIS A 92 11.11 -12.86 -10.78
C HIS A 92 10.07 -13.19 -11.86
N LEU A 93 9.03 -12.35 -11.99
CA LEU A 93 7.97 -12.53 -12.99
C LEU A 93 8.18 -11.62 -14.21
N PRO A 94 7.66 -11.99 -15.38
CA PRO A 94 7.54 -11.04 -16.50
C PRO A 94 6.73 -9.80 -16.05
N LEU A 95 7.15 -8.62 -16.49
CA LEU A 95 6.59 -7.34 -16.04
C LEU A 95 5.04 -7.30 -16.11
N GLN A 96 4.46 -7.76 -17.24
CA GLN A 96 3.00 -7.73 -17.37
C GLN A 96 2.33 -8.66 -16.37
N VAL A 97 2.91 -9.82 -16.10
CA VAL A 97 2.40 -10.75 -15.09
C VAL A 97 2.48 -10.13 -13.70
N SER A 98 3.61 -9.48 -13.36
CA SER A 98 3.74 -8.73 -12.11
C SER A 98 2.65 -7.65 -11.98
N LYS A 99 2.43 -6.84 -13.02
CA LYS A 99 1.39 -5.80 -13.03
C LYS A 99 -0.02 -6.36 -12.79
N ASP A 100 -0.34 -7.47 -13.42
CA ASP A 100 -1.68 -8.04 -13.38
C ASP A 100 -1.95 -8.79 -12.06
N SER A 101 -0.94 -9.41 -11.47
CA SER A 101 -1.09 -10.31 -10.31
C SER A 101 -0.66 -9.72 -8.97
N HIS A 102 0.22 -8.71 -8.94
CA HIS A 102 0.75 -8.18 -7.69
C HIS A 102 -0.38 -7.73 -6.74
N PRO A 103 -0.39 -8.20 -5.48
CA PRO A 103 -1.54 -8.00 -4.61
C PRO A 103 -1.60 -6.60 -3.98
N TRP A 104 -0.49 -5.86 -3.92
CA TRP A 104 -0.43 -4.56 -3.23
C TRP A 104 0.35 -3.46 -3.96
N GLY A 105 1.03 -3.76 -5.09
CA GLY A 105 1.82 -2.79 -5.87
C GLY A 105 1.26 -2.52 -7.26
N ASP A 106 1.35 -1.26 -7.69
CA ASP A 106 1.01 -0.78 -9.04
C ASP A 106 2.23 -0.03 -9.59
N GLN A 107 2.86 -0.57 -10.66
CA GLN A 107 4.10 -0.03 -11.21
C GLN A 107 3.78 1.15 -12.14
N VAL A 108 4.20 2.35 -11.70
CA VAL A 108 3.99 3.62 -12.41
C VAL A 108 5.28 4.43 -12.37
N ASP A 109 5.79 4.83 -13.53
CA ASP A 109 7.04 5.55 -13.68
C ASP A 109 6.81 7.00 -14.12
N GLY A 110 7.46 7.92 -13.41
CA GLY A 110 7.48 9.33 -13.75
C GLY A 110 6.31 10.16 -13.17
N PRO A 111 6.56 11.46 -12.95
CA PRO A 111 5.62 12.33 -12.24
C PRO A 111 4.26 12.49 -12.92
N TRP A 112 4.23 12.52 -14.26
CA TRP A 112 2.98 12.73 -15.02
C TRP A 112 2.09 11.50 -15.00
N GLU A 113 2.68 10.31 -15.15
CA GLU A 113 1.95 9.05 -15.08
C GLU A 113 1.41 8.81 -13.67
N LEU A 114 2.20 9.16 -12.63
CA LEU A 114 1.75 9.08 -11.24
C LEU A 114 0.56 10.01 -10.98
N ARG A 115 0.56 11.26 -11.48
CA ARG A 115 -0.61 12.14 -11.34
C ARG A 115 -1.85 11.53 -11.98
N HIS A 116 -1.71 10.95 -13.16
CA HIS A 116 -2.81 10.26 -13.83
C HIS A 116 -3.30 9.05 -13.01
N ALA A 117 -2.37 8.22 -12.52
CA ALA A 117 -2.69 7.03 -11.73
C ALA A 117 -3.40 7.39 -10.42
N VAL A 118 -2.97 8.45 -9.71
CA VAL A 118 -3.68 8.95 -8.52
C VAL A 118 -5.12 9.32 -8.84
N ARG A 119 -5.35 10.05 -9.94
CA ARG A 119 -6.72 10.43 -10.34
C ARG A 119 -7.60 9.22 -10.68
N LEU A 120 -7.02 8.18 -11.26
CA LEU A 120 -7.73 6.91 -11.50
C LEU A 120 -8.04 6.21 -10.15
N ARG A 121 -7.07 6.16 -9.22
CA ARG A 121 -7.27 5.57 -7.88
C ARG A 121 -8.38 6.28 -7.10
N LEU A 122 -8.45 7.59 -7.17
CA LEU A 122 -9.51 8.36 -6.52
C LEU A 122 -10.94 7.95 -6.97
N ARG A 123 -11.11 7.43 -8.18
CA ARG A 123 -12.41 6.92 -8.64
C ARG A 123 -12.86 5.65 -7.92
N GLU A 124 -11.92 4.93 -7.29
CA GLU A 124 -12.20 3.74 -6.48
C GLU A 124 -12.58 4.12 -5.04
N ASN A 125 -12.57 5.41 -4.70
CA ASN A 125 -12.90 5.94 -3.38
C ASN A 125 -12.01 5.38 -2.26
N PRO A 126 -10.67 5.49 -2.33
CA PRO A 126 -9.76 5.07 -1.28
C PRO A 126 -9.85 6.00 -0.06
N ASP A 127 -9.42 5.52 1.12
CA ASP A 127 -9.29 6.34 2.32
C ASP A 127 -7.95 7.10 2.37
N ALA A 128 -6.94 6.62 1.66
CA ALA A 128 -5.64 7.28 1.48
C ALA A 128 -4.99 6.83 0.16
N ILE A 129 -4.01 7.60 -0.31
CA ILE A 129 -3.11 7.19 -1.40
C ILE A 129 -1.84 6.62 -0.78
N LYS A 130 -1.41 5.46 -1.28
CA LYS A 130 -0.17 4.80 -0.85
C LYS A 130 0.91 4.91 -1.90
N ILE A 131 2.15 5.21 -1.46
CA ILE A 131 3.36 5.09 -2.27
C ILE A 131 4.39 4.19 -1.61
N TRP A 132 5.24 3.59 -2.44
CA TRP A 132 6.41 2.80 -2.03
C TRP A 132 7.66 3.63 -2.38
N ALA A 133 7.99 4.60 -1.50
CA ALA A 133 9.09 5.54 -1.74
C ALA A 133 10.46 4.85 -1.68
N THR A 134 10.56 3.75 -0.91
CA THR A 134 11.77 2.91 -0.83
C THR A 134 11.47 1.49 -1.27
N GLY A 135 12.50 0.66 -1.36
CA GLY A 135 12.37 -0.78 -1.34
C GLY A 135 12.06 -1.33 0.05
N GLY A 136 11.91 -2.66 0.17
CA GLY A 136 11.67 -3.40 1.40
C GLY A 136 12.61 -4.60 1.58
N GLY A 137 13.48 -4.86 0.59
CA GLY A 137 14.48 -5.93 0.65
C GLY A 137 13.97 -7.32 0.26
N ILE A 138 12.81 -7.43 -0.39
CA ILE A 138 12.22 -8.70 -0.86
C ILE A 138 12.85 -9.11 -2.20
N TRP A 139 13.04 -8.16 -3.12
CA TRP A 139 13.48 -8.41 -4.48
C TRP A 139 14.93 -7.96 -4.72
N ARG A 140 15.54 -8.42 -5.82
CA ARG A 140 16.96 -8.15 -6.15
C ARG A 140 17.32 -6.66 -6.17
N TRP A 141 16.46 -5.80 -6.71
CA TRP A 141 16.71 -4.35 -6.85
C TRP A 141 15.94 -3.51 -5.83
N ASP A 142 15.24 -4.16 -4.92
CA ASP A 142 14.34 -3.62 -3.93
C ASP A 142 15.08 -3.33 -2.60
N SER A 143 16.13 -2.52 -2.65
CA SER A 143 16.88 -2.16 -1.44
C SER A 143 16.07 -1.23 -0.54
N GLY A 144 15.82 -1.65 0.69
CA GLY A 144 15.15 -0.83 1.71
C GLY A 144 15.92 0.43 2.11
N CYS A 145 17.25 0.43 1.92
CA CYS A 145 18.12 1.56 2.28
C CYS A 145 18.22 2.65 1.21
N LYS A 146 17.41 2.58 0.15
CA LYS A 146 17.46 3.54 -0.96
C LYS A 146 16.10 4.11 -1.25
N GLN A 147 16.08 5.42 -1.45
CA GLN A 147 14.94 6.07 -2.10
C GLN A 147 14.85 5.58 -3.55
N LEU A 148 13.76 4.93 -3.90
CA LEU A 148 13.52 4.38 -5.23
C LEU A 148 12.64 5.29 -6.08
N MET A 149 11.66 5.96 -5.50
CA MET A 149 10.93 7.04 -6.17
C MET A 149 11.76 8.33 -6.12
N SER A 150 11.84 9.05 -7.22
CA SER A 150 12.50 10.36 -7.24
C SER A 150 11.73 11.39 -6.40
N THR A 151 12.42 12.46 -6.02
CA THR A 151 11.79 13.59 -5.31
C THR A 151 10.59 14.15 -6.08
N GLU A 152 10.69 14.25 -7.40
CA GLU A 152 9.64 14.74 -8.29
C GLU A 152 8.43 13.80 -8.33
N GLU A 153 8.67 12.50 -8.27
CA GLU A 153 7.61 11.48 -8.24
C GLU A 153 6.84 11.54 -6.93
N ILE A 154 7.53 11.57 -5.78
CA ILE A 154 6.89 11.72 -4.47
C ILE A 154 6.08 13.02 -4.42
N LYS A 155 6.68 14.13 -4.88
CA LYS A 155 5.99 15.43 -4.94
C LYS A 155 4.75 15.40 -5.83
N ALA A 156 4.80 14.73 -6.96
CA ALA A 156 3.68 14.65 -7.90
C ALA A 156 2.46 13.98 -7.26
N VAL A 157 2.66 12.89 -6.53
CA VAL A 157 1.58 12.22 -5.78
C VAL A 157 1.07 13.12 -4.66
N ALA A 158 1.98 13.72 -3.88
CA ALA A 158 1.62 14.61 -2.78
C ALA A 158 0.79 15.83 -3.23
N ASP A 159 1.12 16.43 -4.38
CA ASP A 159 0.36 17.54 -4.95
C ASP A 159 -1.09 17.13 -5.28
N GLU A 160 -1.31 15.95 -5.88
CA GLU A 160 -2.66 15.44 -6.17
C GLU A 160 -3.44 15.14 -4.87
N CYS A 161 -2.77 14.59 -3.86
CA CYS A 161 -3.35 14.37 -2.54
C CYS A 161 -3.81 15.69 -1.89
N LYS A 162 -2.99 16.74 -1.95
CA LYS A 162 -3.33 18.08 -1.44
C LYS A 162 -4.52 18.69 -2.15
N ILE A 163 -4.60 18.56 -3.48
CA ILE A 163 -5.72 19.10 -4.27
C ILE A 163 -7.04 18.48 -3.83
N THR A 164 -7.04 17.21 -3.47
CA THR A 164 -8.26 16.45 -3.14
C THR A 164 -8.52 16.34 -1.64
N GLY A 165 -7.54 16.70 -0.80
CA GLY A 165 -7.63 16.55 0.66
C GLY A 165 -7.55 15.10 1.14
N ILE A 166 -7.03 14.18 0.30
CA ILE A 166 -6.84 12.78 0.68
C ILE A 166 -5.49 12.57 1.35
N PRO A 167 -5.38 11.77 2.43
CA PRO A 167 -4.11 11.45 3.08
C PRO A 167 -3.12 10.75 2.13
N LEU A 168 -1.83 11.06 2.29
CA LEU A 168 -0.73 10.33 1.66
C LEU A 168 -0.03 9.44 2.69
N TRP A 169 0.06 8.14 2.41
CA TRP A 169 0.81 7.16 3.19
C TRP A 169 2.05 6.72 2.42
N SER A 170 3.21 6.87 3.02
CA SER A 170 4.49 6.56 2.38
C SER A 170 5.21 5.41 3.07
N HIS A 171 5.57 4.39 2.32
CA HIS A 171 6.51 3.37 2.76
C HIS A 171 7.92 3.94 2.71
N SER A 172 8.54 4.07 3.88
CA SER A 172 9.93 4.50 4.04
C SER A 172 10.62 3.52 5.00
N TYR A 173 11.37 2.58 4.45
CA TYR A 173 12.02 1.54 5.26
C TYR A 173 13.29 2.12 5.91
N ASN A 174 14.47 2.02 5.32
CA ASN A 174 15.74 2.50 5.89
C ASN A 174 16.36 3.62 5.02
N SER A 175 15.62 4.68 4.75
CA SER A 175 16.09 5.77 3.89
C SER A 175 15.65 7.13 4.43
N VAL A 176 16.61 7.84 5.02
CA VAL A 176 16.40 9.21 5.52
C VAL A 176 15.88 10.14 4.42
N SER A 177 16.44 10.07 3.20
CA SER A 177 16.00 10.93 2.10
C SER A 177 14.55 10.71 1.70
N ALA A 178 14.10 9.44 1.63
CA ALA A 178 12.73 9.11 1.29
C ALA A 178 11.75 9.53 2.39
N ALA A 179 12.13 9.35 3.65
CA ALA A 179 11.35 9.82 4.80
C ALA A 179 11.22 11.34 4.77
N TYR A 180 12.34 12.06 4.60
CA TYR A 180 12.37 13.52 4.51
C TYR A 180 11.50 14.04 3.35
N ASP A 181 11.65 13.49 2.15
CA ASP A 181 10.85 13.89 0.98
C ASP A 181 9.36 13.62 1.22
N SER A 182 9.02 12.48 1.80
CA SER A 182 7.64 12.13 2.10
C SER A 182 7.00 13.12 3.09
N VAL A 183 7.67 13.38 4.22
CA VAL A 183 7.13 14.28 5.28
C VAL A 183 7.06 15.73 4.78
N ARG A 184 8.10 16.26 4.17
CA ARG A 184 8.10 17.67 3.70
C ARG A 184 7.07 17.94 2.62
N PHE A 185 6.66 16.92 1.84
CA PHE A 185 5.58 17.05 0.87
C PHE A 185 4.20 16.75 1.45
N GLY A 186 4.11 16.32 2.72
CA GLY A 186 2.86 16.21 3.46
C GLY A 186 2.31 14.80 3.56
N ALA A 187 3.17 13.77 3.59
CA ALA A 187 2.73 12.44 3.99
C ALA A 187 2.27 12.48 5.46
N GLU A 188 1.05 11.98 5.69
CA GLU A 188 0.46 11.92 7.03
C GLU A 188 0.85 10.65 7.79
N GLN A 189 1.35 9.63 7.07
CA GLN A 189 1.84 8.40 7.66
C GLN A 189 3.12 7.95 6.98
N LEU A 190 4.17 7.75 7.78
CA LEU A 190 5.38 7.01 7.40
C LEU A 190 5.23 5.58 7.87
N ILE A 191 5.12 4.66 6.91
CA ILE A 191 5.06 3.24 7.19
C ILE A 191 6.47 2.72 7.36
N HIS A 192 6.70 1.97 8.43
CA HIS A 192 7.96 1.56 9.02
C HIS A 192 8.72 2.71 9.68
N GLY A 193 9.11 3.75 8.95
CA GLY A 193 9.74 4.95 9.50
C GLY A 193 11.05 4.67 10.24
N PHE A 194 11.83 3.67 9.82
CA PHE A 194 13.15 3.40 10.38
C PHE A 194 14.17 4.43 9.89
N GLU A 195 15.17 4.75 10.73
CA GLU A 195 16.27 5.67 10.43
C GLU A 195 15.79 7.08 10.04
N LEU A 196 15.05 7.72 10.94
CA LEU A 196 14.71 9.14 10.83
C LEU A 196 15.83 9.99 11.42
N ASP A 197 16.21 11.08 10.74
CA ASP A 197 17.10 12.10 11.26
C ASP A 197 16.31 13.22 11.96
N ASP A 198 17.04 14.03 12.76
CA ASP A 198 16.44 15.15 13.50
C ASP A 198 15.71 16.11 12.57
N LYS A 199 16.26 16.36 11.39
CA LYS A 199 15.67 17.25 10.40
C LYS A 199 14.31 16.77 9.88
N THR A 200 14.15 15.45 9.73
CA THR A 200 12.87 14.85 9.33
C THR A 200 11.86 14.89 10.48
N MET A 201 12.34 14.71 11.73
CA MET A 201 11.49 14.72 12.92
C MET A 201 11.01 16.13 13.31
N GLU A 202 11.67 17.19 12.84
CA GLU A 202 11.29 18.58 13.10
C GLU A 202 10.25 19.14 12.10
N LEU A 203 9.89 18.38 11.05
CA LEU A 203 8.90 18.78 10.05
C LEU A 203 7.47 18.46 10.51
#